data_8253f4f6bf5d6b84efc74f3b972efe1e
#
_entry.id   8253f4f6bf5d6b84efc74f3b972efe1e
#
_cell.length_a   1.000
_cell.length_b   1.000
_cell.length_c   1.000
_cell.angle_alpha   90.00
_cell.angle_beta   90.00
_cell.angle_gamma   90.00
#
_symmetry.space_group_name_H-M   'P 1'
#
loop_
_entity.id
_entity.type
_entity.pdbx_description
1 polymer ?
#
loop_
_entity_poly.entity_id
_entity_poly.type
_entity_poly.pdbx_seq_one_letter_code
_entity_poly.pdbx_strand_id
1 'polypeptide(L)'
;MNRTESKIKFVGLHAHSVAGSIFDAIGFPNAHMDFCYQNGGEALALTDHGNMNGLPYQVLHCKEMLAAGKQFKPIFGCEAYFIPSIDEWREEYTKAMEDKKRSRAAKKDAQSGATIEDEG
;
A
#
# COMPACT_ATOMS: atom_id res chain seq x y z
N MET A 1 3.08 25.07 14.23
CA MET A 1 4.43 24.66 13.77
C MET A 1 4.77 25.43 12.51
N ASN A 2 5.93 26.06 12.45
CA ASN A 2 6.37 26.77 11.25
C ASN A 2 6.79 25.73 10.21
N ARG A 3 6.35 25.94 8.98
CA ARG A 3 6.76 25.13 7.82
C ARG A 3 8.26 25.26 7.59
N THR A 4 8.95 24.16 7.35
CA THR A 4 10.36 24.16 6.98
C THR A 4 10.47 24.58 5.51
N GLU A 5 11.27 25.58 5.18
CA GLU A 5 11.60 25.89 3.80
C GLU A 5 12.69 24.93 3.31
N SER A 6 12.36 24.13 2.33
CA SER A 6 13.32 23.24 1.68
C SER A 6 14.03 23.95 0.54
N LYS A 7 15.37 23.86 0.50
CA LYS A 7 16.18 24.35 -0.62
C LYS A 7 16.04 23.50 -1.88
N ILE A 8 15.60 22.26 -1.72
CA ILE A 8 15.38 21.31 -2.80
C ILE A 8 13.88 21.03 -2.87
N LYS A 9 13.27 21.37 -4.02
CA LYS A 9 11.88 21.02 -4.27
C LYS A 9 11.80 19.55 -4.64
N PHE A 10 11.32 18.74 -3.70
CA PHE A 10 11.07 17.32 -3.90
C PHE A 10 9.57 17.05 -3.95
N VAL A 11 9.15 16.26 -4.93
CA VAL A 11 7.78 15.77 -5.04
C VAL A 11 7.84 14.25 -4.92
N GLY A 12 7.26 13.71 -3.85
CA GLY A 12 7.12 12.27 -3.69
C GLY A 12 6.10 11.72 -4.69
N LEU A 13 6.54 10.81 -5.56
CA LEU A 13 5.69 10.21 -6.59
C LEU A 13 5.23 8.79 -6.25
N HIS A 14 5.63 8.26 -5.09
CA HIS A 14 5.30 6.92 -4.62
C HIS A 14 5.08 6.96 -3.10
N ALA A 15 3.84 6.78 -2.69
CA ALA A 15 3.48 6.68 -1.28
C ALA A 15 2.25 5.78 -1.10
N HIS A 16 2.27 5.01 -0.02
CA HIS A 16 1.16 4.13 0.37
C HIS A 16 0.50 4.63 1.63
N SER A 17 -0.80 4.36 1.75
CA SER A 17 -1.58 4.69 2.93
C SER A 17 -2.30 3.47 3.51
N VAL A 18 -2.62 3.49 4.79
CA VAL A 18 -3.41 2.42 5.42
C VAL A 18 -4.82 2.30 4.86
N ALA A 19 -5.31 3.31 4.12
CA ALA A 19 -6.60 3.26 3.46
C ALA A 19 -6.64 2.28 2.29
N GLY A 20 -5.50 2.06 1.62
CA GLY A 20 -5.40 1.17 0.46
C GLY A 20 -4.32 0.10 0.54
N SER A 21 -3.32 0.27 1.41
CA SER A 21 -2.13 -0.59 1.52
C SER A 21 -1.86 -0.95 2.98
N ILE A 22 -2.82 -1.57 3.65
CA ILE A 22 -2.85 -1.78 5.11
C ILE A 22 -1.66 -2.58 5.64
N PHE A 23 -1.01 -3.41 4.82
CA PHE A 23 0.08 -4.29 5.26
C PHE A 23 1.47 -3.65 5.18
N ASP A 24 1.63 -2.54 4.46
CA ASP A 24 2.92 -1.90 4.23
C ASP A 24 2.90 -0.36 4.40
N ALA A 25 1.82 0.18 4.93
CA ALA A 25 1.68 1.60 5.20
C ALA A 25 1.35 1.86 6.68
N ILE A 26 1.81 3.00 7.20
CA ILE A 26 1.67 3.38 8.62
C ILE A 26 0.82 4.63 8.85
N GLY A 27 0.21 5.22 7.85
CA GLY A 27 -0.55 6.46 8.03
C GLY A 27 -1.68 6.60 7.04
N PHE A 28 -2.66 7.42 7.41
CA PHE A 28 -3.70 7.86 6.48
C PHE A 28 -3.16 8.92 5.51
N PRO A 29 -3.80 9.12 4.35
CA PRO A 29 -3.38 10.11 3.35
C PRO A 29 -3.20 11.52 3.91
N ASN A 30 -4.08 11.97 4.78
CA ASN A 30 -4.01 13.29 5.43
C ASN A 30 -2.73 13.46 6.26
N ALA A 31 -2.33 12.45 7.02
CA ALA A 31 -1.09 12.50 7.80
C ALA A 31 0.15 12.61 6.89
N HIS A 32 0.17 11.88 5.78
CA HIS A 32 1.26 11.97 4.80
C HIS A 32 1.32 13.34 4.11
N MET A 33 0.17 13.92 3.78
CA MET A 33 0.10 15.27 3.18
C MET A 33 0.59 16.34 4.15
N ASP A 34 0.15 16.28 5.42
CA ASP A 34 0.58 17.21 6.46
C ASP A 34 2.08 17.10 6.72
N PHE A 35 2.62 15.89 6.84
CA PHE A 35 4.05 15.66 7.02
C PHE A 35 4.86 16.21 5.84
N CYS A 36 4.43 15.92 4.61
CA CYS A 36 5.07 16.43 3.41
C CYS A 36 5.09 17.96 3.39
N TYR A 37 3.95 18.59 3.65
CA TYR A 37 3.82 20.04 3.68
C TYR A 37 4.68 20.70 4.77
N GLN A 38 4.68 20.15 5.97
CA GLN A 38 5.48 20.65 7.11
C GLN A 38 6.97 20.61 6.82
N ASN A 39 7.42 19.63 6.03
CA ASN A 39 8.82 19.46 5.60
C ASN A 39 9.15 20.18 4.28
N GLY A 40 8.33 21.11 3.83
CA GLY A 40 8.61 21.97 2.68
C GLY A 40 8.12 21.39 1.34
N GLY A 41 7.49 20.23 1.32
CA GLY A 41 6.88 19.66 0.12
C GLY A 41 5.64 20.44 -0.32
N GLU A 42 5.41 20.48 -1.63
CA GLU A 42 4.28 21.20 -2.24
C GLU A 42 3.29 20.23 -2.92
N ALA A 43 3.68 18.97 -3.09
CA ALA A 43 2.87 17.93 -3.72
C ALA A 43 3.27 16.55 -3.23
N LEU A 44 2.33 15.61 -3.27
CA LEU A 44 2.55 14.19 -2.96
C LEU A 44 1.63 13.32 -3.82
N ALA A 45 2.19 12.30 -4.44
CA ALA A 45 1.41 11.24 -5.05
C ALA A 45 1.07 10.16 -4.03
N LEU A 46 -0.20 9.76 -4.01
CA LEU A 46 -0.64 8.57 -3.32
C LEU A 46 -0.84 7.45 -4.35
N THR A 47 -0.18 6.32 -4.13
CA THR A 47 -0.11 5.20 -5.08
C THR A 47 -0.28 3.89 -4.33
N ASP A 48 -1.46 3.68 -3.73
CA ASP A 48 -1.78 2.44 -3.02
C ASP A 48 -1.77 1.22 -3.96
N HIS A 49 -1.51 0.04 -3.41
CA HIS A 49 -1.38 -1.22 -4.15
C HIS A 49 -2.68 -1.65 -4.84
N GLY A 50 -2.75 -1.49 -6.15
CA GLY A 50 -3.85 -1.96 -7.00
C GLY A 50 -5.20 -1.29 -6.77
N ASN A 51 -5.24 -0.19 -5.99
CA ASN A 51 -6.48 0.52 -5.67
C ASN A 51 -6.25 2.01 -5.43
N MET A 52 -7.35 2.76 -5.28
CA MET A 52 -7.35 4.18 -4.97
C MET A 52 -8.21 4.51 -3.74
N ASN A 53 -8.26 3.63 -2.76
CA ASN A 53 -9.10 3.80 -1.56
C ASN A 53 -8.70 5.02 -0.71
N GLY A 54 -7.46 5.47 -0.81
CA GLY A 54 -6.97 6.69 -0.17
C GLY A 54 -7.42 8.00 -0.83
N LEU A 55 -7.93 7.96 -2.07
CA LEU A 55 -8.27 9.14 -2.85
C LEU A 55 -9.30 10.06 -2.16
N PRO A 56 -10.41 9.57 -1.59
CA PRO A 56 -11.38 10.45 -0.92
C PRO A 56 -10.76 11.25 0.23
N TYR A 57 -9.90 10.63 1.03
CA TYR A 57 -9.17 11.29 2.12
C TYR A 57 -8.23 12.36 1.58
N GLN A 58 -7.50 12.06 0.51
CA GLN A 58 -6.58 13.00 -0.12
C GLN A 58 -7.30 14.23 -0.68
N VAL A 59 -8.44 14.03 -1.35
CA VAL A 59 -9.26 15.11 -1.90
C VAL A 59 -9.84 16.00 -0.79
N LEU A 60 -10.44 15.39 0.24
CA LEU A 60 -11.06 16.14 1.33
C LEU A 60 -10.01 16.94 2.10
N HIS A 61 -8.91 16.32 2.48
CA HIS A 61 -7.85 16.99 3.23
C HIS A 61 -7.16 18.10 2.43
N CYS A 62 -7.00 17.93 1.11
CA CYS A 62 -6.48 19.00 0.26
C CYS A 62 -7.38 20.23 0.29
N LYS A 63 -8.71 20.07 0.28
CA LYS A 63 -9.65 21.19 0.41
C LYS A 63 -9.50 21.89 1.76
N GLU A 64 -9.33 21.14 2.85
CA GLU A 64 -9.08 21.70 4.18
C GLU A 64 -7.75 22.47 4.23
N MET A 65 -6.70 21.93 3.66
CA MET A 65 -5.40 22.60 3.56
C MET A 65 -5.52 23.91 2.79
N LEU A 66 -6.17 23.90 1.63
CA LEU A 66 -6.38 25.10 0.81
C LEU A 66 -7.21 26.16 1.55
N ALA A 67 -8.27 25.77 2.24
CA ALA A 67 -9.09 26.65 3.07
C ALA A 67 -8.27 27.27 4.22
N ALA A 68 -7.27 26.58 4.73
CA ALA A 68 -6.32 27.07 5.71
C ALA A 68 -5.14 27.88 5.13
N GLY A 69 -5.20 28.21 3.83
CA GLY A 69 -4.15 28.98 3.13
C GLY A 69 -2.89 28.18 2.81
N LYS A 70 -2.90 26.85 2.97
CA LYS A 70 -1.79 25.96 2.65
C LYS A 70 -1.89 25.55 1.19
N GLN A 71 -0.95 25.96 0.36
CA GLN A 71 -0.89 25.54 -1.04
C GLN A 71 -0.26 24.14 -1.11
N PHE A 72 -1.06 23.14 -1.48
CA PHE A 72 -0.61 21.75 -1.63
C PHE A 72 -1.31 21.08 -2.81
N LYS A 73 -0.57 20.32 -3.61
CA LYS A 73 -1.08 19.63 -4.78
C LYS A 73 -1.15 18.12 -4.52
N PRO A 74 -2.34 17.52 -4.40
CA PRO A 74 -2.48 16.09 -4.40
C PRO A 74 -2.24 15.56 -5.82
N ILE A 75 -1.51 14.46 -5.93
CA ILE A 75 -1.33 13.70 -7.17
C ILE A 75 -1.99 12.35 -6.96
N PHE A 76 -2.94 12.01 -7.81
CA PHE A 76 -3.70 10.77 -7.72
C PHE A 76 -3.03 9.69 -8.55
N GLY A 77 -2.80 8.54 -7.96
CA GLY A 77 -2.14 7.43 -8.61
C GLY A 77 -2.58 6.09 -8.04
N CYS A 78 -2.07 5.05 -8.65
CA CYS A 78 -2.24 3.68 -8.21
C CYS A 78 -0.97 2.91 -8.56
N GLU A 79 -0.49 2.08 -7.66
CA GLU A 79 0.58 1.14 -7.99
C GLU A 79 -0.03 -0.04 -8.76
N ALA A 80 0.15 -0.03 -10.07
CA ALA A 80 -0.42 -1.03 -10.96
C ALA A 80 0.47 -2.27 -11.07
N TYR A 81 -0.15 -3.44 -11.09
CA TYR A 81 0.53 -4.69 -11.40
C TYR A 81 0.52 -4.91 -12.90
N PHE A 82 1.70 -5.09 -13.47
CA PHE A 82 1.87 -5.36 -14.89
C PHE A 82 2.22 -6.83 -15.11
N ILE A 83 1.54 -7.45 -16.06
CA ILE A 83 1.82 -8.82 -16.52
C ILE A 83 1.97 -8.82 -18.04
N PRO A 84 3.01 -9.47 -18.59
CA PRO A 84 3.23 -9.51 -20.05
C PRO A 84 2.13 -10.27 -20.81
N SER A 85 1.60 -11.33 -20.20
CA SER A 85 0.59 -12.20 -20.80
C SER A 85 -0.38 -12.71 -19.73
N ILE A 86 -1.68 -12.61 -20.00
CA ILE A 86 -2.72 -13.15 -19.12
C ILE A 86 -2.67 -14.68 -19.08
N ASP A 87 -2.35 -15.32 -20.18
CA ASP A 87 -2.35 -16.79 -20.28
C ASP A 87 -1.17 -17.37 -19.52
N GLU A 88 0.05 -16.81 -19.69
CA GLU A 88 1.22 -17.19 -18.90
C GLU A 88 0.98 -16.99 -17.40
N TRP A 89 0.41 -15.85 -17.02
CA TRP A 89 0.08 -15.59 -15.62
C TRP A 89 -0.92 -16.59 -15.05
N ARG A 90 -1.94 -16.98 -15.82
CA ARG A 90 -2.92 -17.99 -15.38
C ARG A 90 -2.28 -19.36 -15.16
N GLU A 91 -1.37 -19.76 -16.02
CA GLU A 91 -0.63 -21.01 -15.88
C GLU A 91 0.24 -21.00 -14.63
N GLU A 92 1.02 -19.93 -14.43
CA GLU A 92 1.87 -19.76 -13.24
C GLU A 92 1.04 -19.71 -11.95
N TYR A 93 -0.06 -18.96 -11.95
CA TYR A 93 -0.96 -18.85 -10.81
C TYR A 93 -1.57 -20.19 -10.45
N THR A 94 -2.06 -20.94 -11.43
CA THR A 94 -2.65 -22.27 -11.23
C THR A 94 -1.64 -23.22 -10.61
N LYS A 95 -0.42 -23.26 -11.15
CA LYS A 95 0.68 -24.07 -10.63
C LYS A 95 1.03 -23.68 -9.18
N ALA A 96 1.17 -22.39 -8.89
CA ALA A 96 1.47 -21.91 -7.55
C ALA A 96 0.37 -22.28 -6.53
N MET A 97 -0.90 -22.25 -6.93
CA MET A 97 -2.03 -22.63 -6.10
C MET A 97 -2.05 -24.15 -5.81
N GLU A 98 -1.72 -24.98 -6.79
CA GLU A 98 -1.58 -26.43 -6.62
C GLU A 98 -0.43 -26.78 -5.66
N ASP A 99 0.74 -26.16 -5.82
CA ASP A 99 1.89 -26.36 -4.95
C ASP A 99 1.58 -25.93 -3.50
N LYS A 100 0.86 -24.83 -3.32
CA LYS A 100 0.39 -24.37 -2.01
C LYS A 100 -0.59 -25.36 -1.37
N LYS A 101 -1.48 -25.95 -2.17
CA LYS A 101 -2.43 -26.98 -1.71
C LYS A 101 -1.70 -28.25 -1.28
N ARG A 102 -0.71 -28.72 -2.06
CA ARG A 102 0.13 -29.88 -1.71
C ARG A 102 0.91 -29.65 -0.42
N SER A 103 1.53 -28.47 -0.27
CA SER A 103 2.29 -28.12 0.93
C SER A 103 1.41 -28.07 2.19
N ARG A 104 0.17 -27.58 2.06
CA ARG A 104 -0.80 -27.56 3.17
C ARG A 104 -1.27 -28.97 3.55
N ALA A 105 -1.52 -29.83 2.57
CA ALA A 105 -1.89 -31.23 2.82
C ALA A 105 -0.77 -31.96 3.55
N ALA A 106 0.47 -31.86 3.06
CA ALA A 106 1.63 -32.49 3.68
C ALA A 106 1.86 -32.03 5.14
N LYS A 107 1.65 -30.74 5.44
CA LYS A 107 1.75 -30.22 6.80
C LYS A 107 0.63 -30.76 7.71
N LYS A 108 -0.57 -30.95 7.19
CA LYS A 108 -1.70 -31.49 7.95
C LYS A 108 -1.46 -32.95 8.27
N ASP A 109 -0.97 -33.75 7.32
CA ASP A 109 -0.66 -35.19 7.52
C ASP A 109 0.49 -35.35 8.52
N ALA A 110 1.53 -34.52 8.47
CA ALA A 110 2.62 -34.53 9.45
C ALA A 110 2.14 -34.19 10.88
N GLN A 111 1.19 -33.27 11.02
CA GLN A 111 0.61 -32.94 12.33
C GLN A 111 -0.31 -34.03 12.88
N SER A 112 -1.07 -34.72 12.03
CA SER A 112 -1.94 -35.81 12.45
C SER A 112 -1.15 -37.06 12.80
N GLY A 113 0.01 -37.29 12.19
CA GLY A 113 0.90 -38.42 12.55
C GLY A 113 1.62 -38.25 13.90
N ALA A 114 1.92 -37.02 14.28
CA ALA A 114 2.61 -36.72 15.55
C ALA A 114 1.73 -36.89 16.80
N THR A 115 0.41 -36.92 16.65
CA THR A 115 -0.53 -37.05 17.79
C THR A 115 -0.80 -38.49 18.18
N ILE A 116 -0.30 -39.48 17.44
CA ILE A 116 -0.57 -40.93 17.70
C ILE A 116 0.57 -41.59 18.50
N GLU A 117 1.74 -40.97 18.64
CA GLU A 117 2.90 -41.57 19.33
C GLU A 117 3.02 -41.21 20.83
N ASP A 118 2.10 -40.44 21.42
CA ASP A 118 2.20 -39.96 22.81
C ASP A 118 1.16 -40.64 23.76
N GLU A 119 0.53 -41.73 23.34
CA GLU A 119 -0.33 -42.62 24.19
C GLU A 119 0.18 -44.07 24.18
N GLY A 120 1.41 -44.24 24.68
CA GLY A 120 2.00 -45.53 24.90
C GLY A 120 2.62 -45.64 26.28
#